data_98425ab522a540800ca060d0cc331406
#
_entry.id   98425ab522a540800ca060d0cc331406
#
_cell.length_a   1.000
_cell.length_b   1.000
_cell.length_c   1.000
_cell.angle_alpha   90.00
_cell.angle_beta   90.00
_cell.angle_gamma   90.00
#
_symmetry.space_group_name_H-M   'P 1'
#
loop_
_entity.id
_entity.type
_entity.pdbx_description
1 polymer ?
#
loop_
_entity_poly.entity_id
_entity_poly.type
_entity_poly.pdbx_seq_one_letter_code
_entity_poly.pdbx_strand_id
1 'polypeptide(L)'
;MKFTEWYEVEKDAKVLIVEKDTETIEQYKNNKYDYIYLNGILENANKFFQTTNPYIELLNFFKELLTKEGTLFIAVNNAKGVQYIAGKKSEHCEKIYDSLENQFNNGKLFTKKELEKMISTLGFENKKMYYPLPNYERPNVIYTDNYLPDNSNSKLNYNVIYNEESLVVQSEINLLKIMISENKFTEFTNSYIIELSNKPINNNYKYYSFNNMRKDKYSLILKMNNEYVVKTPQTNEAFEHIKNINNIANKLIKNGFNIAEEEQQDIVKSKLIKYPQFDEYLIMLFDNNKTEEIYQSIDNWYNYIQTKLKPDEKGFVKDGFLDMVFENTFYNQSENEYIFFDQEWYKENVPIKFIMYRAIKNLYAHNPIIKNVISEEKMLDRYDIKIDEYKVQEEQMQEEVIDIKKREFYSKQYEYMIKSEELKQIVKDIKKLNKDNIELVEGVNFLQNKIKEKDNIIKKLEQEKLSDKIFKKFKQKNNKKG
;
A
#
# COMPACT_ATOMS: atom_id res chain seq x y z
N MET A 1 -0.59 3.17 14.50
CA MET A 1 0.82 3.28 14.95
C MET A 1 0.95 4.57 15.73
N LYS A 2 1.63 4.54 16.87
CA LYS A 2 1.83 5.77 17.66
C LYS A 2 3.01 6.57 17.08
N PHE A 3 2.90 7.89 17.10
CA PHE A 3 3.95 8.79 16.65
C PHE A 3 5.30 8.51 17.32
N THR A 4 5.30 8.28 18.63
CA THR A 4 6.49 8.01 19.44
C THR A 4 7.16 6.66 19.17
N GLU A 5 6.57 5.78 18.37
CA GLU A 5 7.17 4.51 17.99
C GLU A 5 8.27 4.70 16.92
N TRP A 6 8.09 5.66 16.02
CA TRP A 6 9.03 5.87 14.92
C TRP A 6 9.84 7.16 15.03
N TYR A 7 9.29 8.19 15.67
CA TYR A 7 9.97 9.44 15.91
C TYR A 7 10.58 9.46 17.32
N GLU A 8 11.85 9.79 17.42
CA GLU A 8 12.57 9.87 18.70
C GLU A 8 12.28 11.20 19.36
N VAL A 9 11.45 11.18 20.41
CA VAL A 9 11.18 12.35 21.25
C VAL A 9 12.22 12.47 22.36
N GLU A 10 12.51 13.68 22.81
CA GLU A 10 13.41 13.93 23.92
C GLU A 10 12.87 13.28 25.20
N LYS A 11 13.79 12.82 26.06
CA LYS A 11 13.43 12.25 27.35
C LYS A 11 12.64 13.28 28.17
N ASP A 12 11.55 12.84 28.81
CA ASP A 12 10.67 13.66 29.65
C ASP A 12 9.90 14.77 28.89
N ALA A 13 9.94 14.79 27.54
CA ALA A 13 9.20 15.74 26.73
C ALA A 13 7.68 15.55 26.88
N LYS A 14 6.95 16.67 26.96
CA LYS A 14 5.49 16.66 26.92
C LYS A 14 5.00 16.52 25.48
N VAL A 15 4.39 15.37 25.17
CA VAL A 15 3.82 15.06 23.86
C VAL A 15 2.30 15.15 23.91
N LEU A 16 1.70 15.88 22.98
CA LEU A 16 0.27 15.89 22.73
C LEU A 16 -0.01 15.25 21.37
N ILE A 17 -0.86 14.22 21.36
CA ILE A 17 -1.40 13.63 20.13
C ILE A 17 -2.88 14.00 20.05
N VAL A 18 -3.28 14.63 18.93
CA VAL A 18 -4.67 15.06 18.70
C VAL A 18 -5.22 14.28 17.54
N GLU A 19 -6.15 13.38 17.83
CA GLU A 19 -6.75 12.46 16.85
C GLU A 19 -7.87 13.17 16.05
N LYS A 20 -8.13 12.66 14.83
CA LYS A 20 -9.14 13.21 13.91
C LYS A 20 -10.57 13.22 14.46
N ASP A 21 -10.88 12.33 15.40
CA ASP A 21 -12.18 12.20 16.07
C ASP A 21 -12.30 13.01 17.37
N THR A 22 -11.30 13.84 17.68
CA THR A 22 -11.34 14.76 18.84
C THR A 22 -12.57 15.66 18.73
N GLU A 23 -13.38 15.68 19.78
CA GLU A 23 -14.63 16.46 19.83
C GLU A 23 -14.41 17.93 20.20
N THR A 24 -13.45 18.22 21.10
CA THR A 24 -13.13 19.58 21.54
C THR A 24 -11.63 19.77 21.73
N ILE A 25 -11.13 20.95 21.33
CA ILE A 25 -9.73 21.35 21.47
C ILE A 25 -9.48 22.27 22.67
N GLU A 26 -10.53 22.82 23.28
CA GLU A 26 -10.45 23.78 24.40
C GLU A 26 -9.73 23.19 25.62
N GLN A 27 -9.86 21.88 25.85
CA GLN A 27 -9.20 21.16 26.94
C GLN A 27 -7.67 21.28 26.94
N TYR A 28 -7.05 21.63 25.82
CA TYR A 28 -5.59 21.74 25.67
C TYR A 28 -5.03 23.13 26.02
N LYS A 29 -5.87 24.18 26.07
CA LYS A 29 -5.45 25.59 26.19
C LYS A 29 -4.50 25.93 27.36
N ASN A 30 -4.61 25.23 28.46
CA ASN A 30 -3.87 25.58 29.68
C ASN A 30 -2.51 24.90 29.80
N ASN A 31 -2.05 24.20 28.78
CA ASN A 31 -0.81 23.47 28.79
C ASN A 31 0.12 23.91 27.67
N LYS A 32 1.43 23.69 27.88
CA LYS A 32 2.46 23.82 26.85
C LYS A 32 3.06 22.46 26.57
N TYR A 33 3.41 22.22 25.30
CA TYR A 33 3.89 20.93 24.84
C TYR A 33 5.18 21.11 24.05
N ASP A 34 6.09 20.13 24.16
CA ASP A 34 7.32 20.08 23.39
C ASP A 34 7.10 19.50 22.01
N TYR A 35 6.16 18.55 21.92
CA TYR A 35 5.73 17.97 20.64
C TYR A 35 4.20 17.95 20.58
N ILE A 36 3.66 18.42 19.45
CA ILE A 36 2.23 18.29 19.14
C ILE A 36 2.10 17.53 17.81
N TYR A 37 1.35 16.42 17.82
CA TYR A 37 1.07 15.63 16.63
C TYR A 37 -0.43 15.70 16.30
N LEU A 38 -0.73 16.38 15.19
CA LEU A 38 -2.09 16.56 14.66
C LEU A 38 -2.39 15.40 13.70
N ASN A 39 -3.06 14.35 14.20
CA ASN A 39 -3.33 13.11 13.49
C ASN A 39 -4.64 13.21 12.70
N GLY A 40 -4.63 13.83 11.53
CA GLY A 40 -5.81 13.98 10.65
C GLY A 40 -6.80 15.07 11.08
N ILE A 41 -6.63 15.70 12.24
CA ILE A 41 -7.59 16.69 12.75
C ILE A 41 -7.67 17.94 11.89
N LEU A 42 -6.61 18.30 11.16
CA LEU A 42 -6.61 19.45 10.27
C LEU A 42 -7.70 19.33 9.19
N GLU A 43 -7.96 18.12 8.70
CA GLU A 43 -8.99 17.86 7.70
C GLU A 43 -10.40 18.24 8.19
N ASN A 44 -10.59 18.27 9.52
CA ASN A 44 -11.85 18.56 10.22
C ASN A 44 -11.89 19.94 10.92
N ALA A 45 -10.98 20.86 10.61
CA ALA A 45 -10.85 22.14 11.32
C ALA A 45 -12.13 22.99 11.34
N ASN A 46 -12.99 22.84 10.32
CA ASN A 46 -14.31 23.50 10.25
C ASN A 46 -15.29 23.08 11.35
N LYS A 47 -15.03 21.99 12.08
CA LYS A 47 -15.80 21.61 13.27
C LYS A 47 -15.53 22.53 14.48
N PHE A 48 -14.32 23.12 14.55
CA PHE A 48 -13.86 23.90 15.69
C PHE A 48 -13.95 25.39 15.45
N PHE A 49 -13.80 25.84 14.20
CA PHE A 49 -13.76 27.25 13.81
C PHE A 49 -14.75 27.55 12.70
N GLN A 50 -15.73 28.43 12.99
CA GLN A 50 -16.76 28.87 12.02
C GLN A 50 -16.33 30.18 11.36
N THR A 51 -15.18 30.14 10.67
CA THR A 51 -14.53 31.33 10.06
C THR A 51 -14.25 31.09 8.59
N THR A 52 -13.75 32.11 7.90
CA THR A 52 -13.36 31.98 6.50
C THR A 52 -12.11 31.15 6.29
N ASN A 53 -11.32 30.89 7.35
CA ASN A 53 -10.07 30.14 7.27
C ASN A 53 -9.82 29.24 8.49
N PRO A 54 -10.72 28.28 8.75
CA PRO A 54 -10.66 27.48 9.96
C PRO A 54 -9.37 26.67 10.10
N TYR A 55 -8.75 26.29 8.99
CA TYR A 55 -7.53 25.49 8.94
C TYR A 55 -6.31 26.23 9.48
N ILE A 56 -6.14 27.48 9.09
CA ILE A 56 -5.05 28.34 9.63
C ILE A 56 -5.30 28.65 11.10
N GLU A 57 -6.54 28.86 11.50
CA GLU A 57 -6.86 29.11 12.91
C GLU A 57 -6.57 27.89 13.78
N LEU A 58 -6.90 26.69 13.31
CA LEU A 58 -6.53 25.46 14.01
C LEU A 58 -5.00 25.34 14.19
N LEU A 59 -4.25 25.56 13.11
CA LEU A 59 -2.78 25.49 13.15
C LEU A 59 -2.18 26.55 14.09
N ASN A 60 -2.68 27.78 14.09
CA ASN A 60 -2.25 28.84 15.01
C ASN A 60 -2.59 28.48 16.47
N PHE A 61 -3.80 27.95 16.71
CA PHE A 61 -4.19 27.48 18.03
C PHE A 61 -3.17 26.48 18.59
N PHE A 62 -2.82 25.44 17.85
CA PHE A 62 -1.84 24.46 18.31
C PHE A 62 -0.41 25.01 18.35
N LYS A 63 -0.04 25.90 17.43
CA LYS A 63 1.26 26.60 17.50
C LYS A 63 1.40 27.37 18.82
N GLU A 64 0.35 28.05 19.29
CA GLU A 64 0.37 28.77 20.55
C GLU A 64 0.52 27.84 21.76
N LEU A 65 0.19 26.56 21.66
CA LEU A 65 0.38 25.57 22.74
C LEU A 65 1.78 24.97 22.77
N LEU A 66 2.64 25.25 21.80
CA LEU A 66 4.02 24.81 21.83
C LEU A 66 4.84 25.56 22.87
N THR A 67 5.85 24.91 23.41
CA THR A 67 6.97 25.56 24.09
C THR A 67 7.79 26.36 23.04
N LYS A 68 8.70 27.20 23.48
CA LYS A 68 9.51 28.06 22.59
C LYS A 68 10.27 27.24 21.53
N GLU A 69 10.75 26.05 21.91
CA GLU A 69 11.49 25.12 21.03
C GLU A 69 10.64 23.91 20.60
N GLY A 70 9.33 24.00 20.78
CA GLY A 70 8.42 22.91 20.48
C GLY A 70 8.29 22.64 18.99
N THR A 71 7.90 21.44 18.66
CA THR A 71 7.74 20.93 17.29
C THR A 71 6.29 20.55 17.01
N LEU A 72 5.75 21.03 15.90
CA LEU A 72 4.41 20.72 15.41
C LEU A 72 4.49 19.70 14.27
N PHE A 73 3.76 18.60 14.40
CA PHE A 73 3.55 17.63 13.32
C PHE A 73 2.13 17.71 12.80
N ILE A 74 1.96 17.69 11.49
CA ILE A 74 0.67 17.73 10.80
C ILE A 74 0.58 16.51 9.91
N ALA A 75 -0.29 15.55 10.23
CA ALA A 75 -0.56 14.38 9.40
C ALA A 75 -1.91 14.57 8.69
N VAL A 76 -1.92 14.44 7.35
CA VAL A 76 -3.10 14.65 6.51
C VAL A 76 -3.06 13.80 5.25
N ASN A 77 -4.24 13.47 4.72
CA ASN A 77 -4.37 12.84 3.41
C ASN A 77 -4.20 13.86 2.28
N ASN A 78 -3.65 13.37 1.16
CA ASN A 78 -3.46 14.16 -0.04
C ASN A 78 -4.70 14.10 -0.94
N ALA A 79 -5.31 15.23 -1.25
CA ALA A 79 -6.45 15.29 -2.17
C ALA A 79 -6.17 14.65 -3.55
N LYS A 80 -4.90 14.67 -4.00
CA LYS A 80 -4.44 14.06 -5.26
C LYS A 80 -3.78 12.70 -5.06
N GLY A 81 -3.92 12.07 -3.88
CA GLY A 81 -3.33 10.76 -3.59
C GLY A 81 -3.76 9.72 -4.61
N VAL A 82 -2.80 8.88 -5.06
CA VAL A 82 -3.09 7.81 -6.04
C VAL A 82 -4.18 6.87 -5.58
N GLN A 83 -4.40 6.72 -4.27
CA GLN A 83 -5.51 5.93 -3.72
C GLN A 83 -6.87 6.43 -4.22
N TYR A 84 -7.07 7.74 -4.35
CA TYR A 84 -8.32 8.32 -4.85
C TYR A 84 -8.42 8.22 -6.37
N ILE A 85 -7.31 8.33 -7.09
CA ILE A 85 -7.25 8.07 -8.54
C ILE A 85 -7.55 6.61 -8.83
N ALA A 86 -7.09 5.69 -7.98
CA ALA A 86 -7.39 4.26 -8.08
C ALA A 86 -8.87 3.93 -7.82
N GLY A 87 -9.63 4.80 -7.13
CA GLY A 87 -11.06 4.61 -6.86
C GLY A 87 -11.41 4.42 -5.38
N LYS A 88 -10.52 4.78 -4.46
CA LYS A 88 -10.87 4.85 -3.03
C LYS A 88 -11.82 6.01 -2.78
N LYS A 89 -12.87 5.79 -1.99
CA LYS A 89 -13.75 6.85 -1.52
C LYS A 89 -13.12 7.54 -0.30
N SER A 90 -13.05 8.89 -0.34
CA SER A 90 -12.67 9.68 0.82
C SER A 90 -13.81 9.77 1.83
N GLU A 91 -13.49 9.78 3.13
CA GLU A 91 -14.46 10.01 4.22
C GLU A 91 -15.06 11.43 4.21
N HIS A 92 -14.41 12.37 3.54
CA HIS A 92 -14.85 13.77 3.40
C HIS A 92 -15.69 14.03 2.16
N CYS A 93 -15.99 13.01 1.36
CA CYS A 93 -16.69 13.11 0.07
C CYS A 93 -17.94 12.24 0.05
N GLU A 94 -18.95 12.69 -0.71
CA GLU A 94 -20.17 11.92 -0.92
C GLU A 94 -19.95 10.78 -1.92
N LYS A 95 -19.22 11.07 -2.99
CA LYS A 95 -18.95 10.13 -4.09
C LYS A 95 -17.46 9.84 -4.26
N ILE A 96 -17.19 8.75 -4.95
CA ILE A 96 -15.84 8.42 -5.43
C ILE A 96 -15.43 9.52 -6.43
N TYR A 97 -14.15 9.92 -6.37
CA TYR A 97 -13.53 10.99 -7.16
C TYR A 97 -13.89 12.44 -6.79
N ASP A 98 -14.87 12.70 -5.94
CA ASP A 98 -15.20 14.06 -5.49
C ASP A 98 -13.98 14.80 -4.92
N SER A 99 -13.06 14.08 -4.26
CA SER A 99 -11.81 14.66 -3.76
C SER A 99 -10.92 15.25 -4.87
N LEU A 100 -10.90 14.63 -6.05
CA LEU A 100 -10.15 15.10 -7.22
C LEU A 100 -10.80 16.34 -7.85
N GLU A 101 -12.11 16.47 -7.70
CA GLU A 101 -12.90 17.61 -8.16
C GLU A 101 -13.02 18.71 -7.09
N ASN A 102 -12.35 18.53 -5.93
CA ASN A 102 -12.39 19.46 -4.79
C ASN A 102 -13.81 19.65 -4.22
N GLN A 103 -14.64 18.59 -4.27
CA GLN A 103 -15.99 18.55 -3.73
C GLN A 103 -15.98 17.81 -2.37
N PHE A 104 -16.11 18.58 -1.29
CA PHE A 104 -16.06 18.06 0.07
C PHE A 104 -17.35 18.40 0.83
N ASN A 105 -17.90 17.43 1.57
CA ASN A 105 -19.11 17.59 2.39
C ASN A 105 -18.77 17.91 3.85
N ASN A 106 -17.83 17.14 4.41
CA ASN A 106 -17.43 17.21 5.80
C ASN A 106 -15.90 17.27 5.90
N GLY A 107 -15.35 18.45 6.21
CA GLY A 107 -13.90 18.63 6.23
C GLY A 107 -13.32 18.92 4.85
N LYS A 108 -12.01 18.72 4.70
CA LYS A 108 -11.29 19.01 3.45
C LYS A 108 -9.98 18.21 3.40
N LEU A 109 -9.65 17.69 2.22
CA LEU A 109 -8.31 17.20 1.89
C LEU A 109 -7.48 18.33 1.24
N PHE A 110 -6.17 18.19 1.32
CA PHE A 110 -5.25 19.23 0.85
C PHE A 110 -4.27 18.68 -0.18
N THR A 111 -3.99 19.47 -1.19
CA THR A 111 -2.85 19.22 -2.08
C THR A 111 -1.55 19.66 -1.41
N LYS A 112 -0.40 19.13 -1.85
CA LYS A 112 0.94 19.56 -1.38
C LYS A 112 1.09 21.08 -1.45
N LYS A 113 0.70 21.69 -2.57
CA LYS A 113 0.80 23.13 -2.80
C LYS A 113 -0.04 23.97 -1.82
N GLU A 114 -1.26 23.52 -1.49
CA GLU A 114 -2.11 24.19 -0.50
C GLU A 114 -1.48 24.11 0.90
N LEU A 115 -0.97 22.94 1.28
CA LEU A 115 -0.27 22.74 2.55
C LEU A 115 0.96 23.62 2.66
N GLU A 116 1.81 23.65 1.63
CA GLU A 116 3.01 24.50 1.61
C GLU A 116 2.69 25.99 1.75
N LYS A 117 1.64 26.45 1.06
CA LYS A 117 1.15 27.82 1.19
C LYS A 117 0.66 28.12 2.61
N MET A 118 -0.10 27.21 3.22
CA MET A 118 -0.66 27.37 4.56
C MET A 118 0.46 27.38 5.61
N ILE A 119 1.40 26.45 5.52
CA ILE A 119 2.55 26.31 6.43
C ILE A 119 3.45 27.56 6.37
N SER A 120 3.67 28.14 5.17
CA SER A 120 4.50 29.34 5.03
C SER A 120 3.98 30.53 5.84
N THR A 121 2.68 30.57 6.14
CA THR A 121 2.08 31.64 6.97
C THR A 121 2.32 31.46 8.47
N LEU A 122 2.70 30.28 8.91
CA LEU A 122 2.91 29.99 10.32
C LEU A 122 4.25 30.50 10.87
N GLY A 123 5.23 30.81 9.99
CA GLY A 123 6.51 31.41 10.36
C GLY A 123 7.44 30.49 11.17
N PHE A 124 7.39 29.17 10.96
CA PHE A 124 8.42 28.26 11.45
C PHE A 124 9.68 28.35 10.59
N GLU A 125 10.85 28.23 11.22
CA GLU A 125 12.16 28.33 10.54
C GLU A 125 12.54 27.04 9.79
N ASN A 126 12.15 25.89 10.32
CA ASN A 126 12.53 24.59 9.80
C ASN A 126 11.31 23.75 9.46
N LYS A 127 11.40 23.04 8.34
CA LYS A 127 10.37 22.13 7.83
C LYS A 127 11.00 20.84 7.32
N LYS A 128 10.37 19.70 7.61
CA LYS A 128 10.68 18.41 7.00
C LYS A 128 9.39 17.71 6.54
N MET A 129 9.40 17.18 5.32
CA MET A 129 8.28 16.43 4.76
C MET A 129 8.54 14.93 4.87
N TYR A 130 7.50 14.19 5.24
CA TYR A 130 7.46 12.74 5.29
C TYR A 130 6.32 12.25 4.41
N TYR A 131 6.54 11.17 3.68
CA TYR A 131 5.63 10.58 2.69
C TYR A 131 5.27 9.16 3.09
N PRO A 132 4.29 8.96 4.00
CA PRO A 132 3.88 7.64 4.45
C PRO A 132 3.01 6.93 3.40
N LEU A 133 3.26 5.62 3.21
CA LEU A 133 2.47 4.72 2.38
C LEU A 133 2.06 3.48 3.20
N PRO A 134 0.82 2.98 3.07
CA PRO A 134 -0.28 3.49 2.22
C PRO A 134 -0.85 4.82 2.68
N ASN A 135 -0.74 5.18 3.97
CA ASN A 135 -1.17 6.46 4.54
C ASN A 135 -0.51 6.72 5.91
N TYR A 136 -0.75 7.90 6.50
CA TYR A 136 -0.18 8.28 7.79
C TYR A 136 -0.72 7.49 8.98
N GLU A 137 -1.93 6.91 8.89
CA GLU A 137 -2.55 6.17 10.00
C GLU A 137 -1.88 4.80 10.21
N ARG A 138 -1.53 4.13 9.11
CA ARG A 138 -0.94 2.78 9.12
C ARG A 138 0.15 2.62 8.07
N PRO A 139 1.25 3.37 8.18
CA PRO A 139 2.32 3.27 7.19
C PRO A 139 3.01 1.90 7.25
N ASN A 140 3.31 1.35 6.08
CA ASN A 140 4.28 0.28 5.91
C ASN A 140 5.67 0.86 5.69
N VAL A 141 5.73 2.02 5.02
CA VAL A 141 6.97 2.76 4.77
C VAL A 141 6.74 4.26 4.90
N ILE A 142 7.77 5.00 5.30
CA ILE A 142 7.79 6.46 5.28
C ILE A 142 9.05 6.91 4.54
N TYR A 143 8.86 7.62 3.44
CA TYR A 143 9.92 8.30 2.70
C TYR A 143 10.09 9.74 3.18
N THR A 144 11.24 10.35 2.85
CA THR A 144 11.47 11.79 3.07
C THR A 144 12.06 12.42 1.81
N ASP A 145 12.17 13.75 1.75
CA ASP A 145 12.80 14.45 0.61
C ASP A 145 14.24 13.98 0.33
N ASN A 146 14.92 13.45 1.34
CA ASN A 146 16.31 12.95 1.24
C ASN A 146 16.41 11.50 0.73
N TYR A 147 15.30 10.80 0.61
CA TYR A 147 15.22 9.44 0.07
C TYR A 147 13.81 9.19 -0.47
N LEU A 148 13.63 9.44 -1.75
CA LEU A 148 12.41 9.19 -2.49
C LEU A 148 12.51 7.85 -3.24
N PRO A 149 11.41 7.16 -3.49
CA PRO A 149 11.43 5.99 -4.35
C PRO A 149 11.77 6.41 -5.79
N ASP A 150 12.62 5.63 -6.44
CA ASP A 150 12.98 5.76 -7.85
C ASP A 150 12.80 4.44 -8.58
N ASN A 151 13.09 4.41 -9.88
CA ASN A 151 12.90 3.20 -10.70
C ASN A 151 13.86 2.06 -10.34
N SER A 152 14.99 2.35 -9.68
CA SER A 152 15.98 1.35 -9.28
C SER A 152 15.65 0.73 -7.93
N ASN A 153 15.02 1.48 -7.02
CA ASN A 153 14.67 1.03 -5.67
C ASN A 153 13.17 0.80 -5.45
N SER A 154 12.38 0.81 -6.51
CA SER A 154 10.91 0.81 -6.46
C SER A 154 10.27 -0.54 -6.09
N LYS A 155 10.90 -1.35 -5.24
CA LYS A 155 10.21 -2.42 -4.50
C LYS A 155 9.20 -1.76 -3.56
N LEU A 156 8.13 -1.17 -4.12
CA LEU A 156 7.03 -0.57 -3.36
C LEU A 156 6.33 -1.66 -2.57
N ASN A 157 6.78 -1.87 -1.35
CA ASN A 157 6.24 -2.88 -0.47
C ASN A 157 5.32 -2.25 0.56
N TYR A 158 4.06 -2.01 0.17
CA TYR A 158 3.03 -1.60 1.11
C TYR A 158 1.69 -2.26 0.78
N ASN A 159 0.88 -2.45 1.82
CA ASN A 159 -0.45 -3.01 1.68
C ASN A 159 -1.46 -1.89 1.46
N VAL A 160 -2.22 -1.94 0.38
CA VAL A 160 -3.29 -0.96 0.11
C VAL A 160 -4.39 -1.03 1.17
N ILE A 161 -5.04 0.10 1.44
CA ILE A 161 -6.16 0.19 2.39
C ILE A 161 -7.34 0.87 1.72
N TYR A 162 -8.38 0.09 1.47
CA TYR A 162 -9.65 0.53 0.89
C TYR A 162 -10.81 0.34 1.90
N ASN A 163 -11.98 0.86 1.59
CA ASN A 163 -13.23 0.63 2.32
C ASN A 163 -14.31 0.04 1.39
N GLU A 164 -15.42 -0.39 1.96
CA GLU A 164 -16.53 -1.04 1.23
C GLU A 164 -17.14 -0.16 0.12
N GLU A 165 -17.03 1.15 0.27
CA GLU A 165 -17.58 2.13 -0.68
C GLU A 165 -16.58 2.46 -1.81
N SER A 166 -15.35 1.93 -1.74
CA SER A 166 -14.34 2.11 -2.79
C SER A 166 -14.69 1.31 -4.03
N LEU A 167 -14.44 1.89 -5.20
CA LEU A 167 -14.53 1.21 -6.49
C LEU A 167 -13.17 1.29 -7.16
N VAL A 168 -12.32 0.31 -6.87
CA VAL A 168 -10.95 0.29 -7.37
C VAL A 168 -10.92 -0.11 -8.83
N VAL A 169 -10.65 0.84 -9.71
CA VAL A 169 -10.64 0.67 -11.17
C VAL A 169 -9.25 0.53 -11.76
N GLN A 170 -8.22 0.88 -10.98
CA GLN A 170 -6.80 0.82 -11.35
C GLN A 170 -5.96 0.32 -10.18
N SER A 171 -4.83 -0.30 -10.48
CA SER A 171 -3.85 -0.66 -9.46
C SER A 171 -3.17 0.59 -8.91
N GLU A 172 -3.38 0.89 -7.63
CA GLU A 172 -2.74 2.00 -6.93
C GLU A 172 -1.21 1.92 -7.02
N ILE A 173 -0.64 0.71 -6.84
CA ILE A 173 0.81 0.49 -6.92
C ILE A 173 1.34 0.79 -8.33
N ASN A 174 0.62 0.37 -9.38
CA ASN A 174 1.04 0.66 -10.75
C ASN A 174 0.92 2.15 -11.09
N LEU A 175 -0.13 2.83 -10.62
CA LEU A 175 -0.24 4.28 -10.74
C LEU A 175 0.92 4.99 -10.05
N LEU A 176 1.26 4.55 -8.82
CA LEU A 176 2.37 5.15 -8.08
C LEU A 176 3.72 4.92 -8.79
N LYS A 177 3.96 3.75 -9.39
CA LYS A 177 5.16 3.50 -10.22
C LYS A 177 5.25 4.46 -11.41
N ILE A 178 4.14 4.76 -12.06
CA ILE A 178 4.09 5.77 -13.14
C ILE A 178 4.46 7.15 -12.58
N MET A 179 3.89 7.55 -11.43
CA MET A 179 4.22 8.83 -10.81
C MET A 179 5.70 8.93 -10.39
N ILE A 180 6.30 7.80 -9.97
CA ILE A 180 7.73 7.74 -9.63
C ILE A 180 8.56 7.94 -10.91
N SER A 181 8.26 7.24 -12.01
CA SER A 181 8.99 7.37 -13.28
C SER A 181 8.95 8.79 -13.86
N GLU A 182 7.88 9.53 -13.57
CA GLU A 182 7.70 10.92 -13.98
C GLU A 182 8.21 11.95 -12.95
N ASN A 183 8.89 11.51 -11.89
CA ASN A 183 9.34 12.36 -10.76
C ASN A 183 8.21 13.14 -10.07
N LYS A 184 7.01 12.53 -9.99
CA LYS A 184 5.79 13.10 -9.41
C LYS A 184 5.37 12.47 -8.08
N PHE A 185 6.18 11.57 -7.52
CA PHE A 185 5.88 10.85 -6.29
C PHE A 185 5.37 11.78 -5.18
N THR A 186 6.10 12.87 -4.89
CA THR A 186 5.76 13.77 -3.78
C THR A 186 4.47 14.55 -3.97
N GLU A 187 3.98 14.69 -5.20
CA GLU A 187 2.71 15.35 -5.50
C GLU A 187 1.51 14.40 -5.39
N PHE A 188 1.73 13.09 -5.63
CA PHE A 188 0.69 12.08 -5.76
C PHE A 188 0.72 10.97 -4.70
N THR A 189 1.67 11.02 -3.74
CA THR A 189 1.62 10.16 -2.56
C THR A 189 0.30 10.32 -1.82
N ASN A 190 -0.14 9.27 -1.10
CA ASN A 190 -1.47 9.25 -0.50
C ASN A 190 -1.66 10.21 0.68
N SER A 191 -0.58 10.54 1.39
CA SER A 191 -0.64 11.39 2.58
C SER A 191 0.69 12.03 2.89
N TYR A 192 0.67 12.98 3.80
CA TYR A 192 1.84 13.71 4.29
C TYR A 192 1.87 13.70 5.81
N ILE A 193 3.09 13.67 6.37
CA ILE A 193 3.38 14.12 7.72
C ILE A 193 4.38 15.27 7.57
N ILE A 194 4.09 16.40 8.21
CA ILE A 194 4.90 17.61 8.08
C ILE A 194 5.39 17.99 9.46
N GLU A 195 6.69 18.06 9.63
CA GLU A 195 7.37 18.49 10.85
C GLU A 195 7.75 19.96 10.71
N LEU A 196 7.36 20.78 11.68
CA LEU A 196 7.59 22.22 11.73
C LEU A 196 8.24 22.59 13.07
N SER A 197 9.37 23.29 13.04
CA SER A 197 10.11 23.65 14.26
C SER A 197 10.85 24.97 14.10
N ASN A 198 11.05 25.71 15.21
CA ASN A 198 11.95 26.84 15.26
C ASN A 198 13.39 26.44 15.61
N LYS A 199 13.60 25.23 16.12
CA LYS A 199 14.94 24.64 16.31
C LYS A 199 15.33 23.77 15.10
N PRO A 200 16.61 23.55 14.84
CA PRO A 200 17.06 22.60 13.81
C PRO A 200 16.44 21.22 14.02
N ILE A 201 16.01 20.60 12.93
CA ILE A 201 15.45 19.26 12.95
C ILE A 201 16.60 18.25 12.99
N ASN A 202 16.82 17.62 14.14
CA ASN A 202 17.94 16.69 14.36
C ASN A 202 17.65 15.24 13.93
N ASN A 203 16.45 14.96 13.42
CA ASN A 203 16.11 13.63 12.95
C ASN A 203 16.80 13.35 11.60
N ASN A 204 17.90 12.58 11.64
CA ASN A 204 18.75 12.26 10.48
C ASN A 204 18.24 11.07 9.66
N TYR A 205 17.19 10.40 10.10
CA TYR A 205 16.63 9.30 9.33
C TYR A 205 15.88 9.82 8.10
N LYS A 206 16.10 9.14 6.98
CA LYS A 206 15.55 9.49 5.67
C LYS A 206 14.51 8.50 5.16
N TYR A 207 14.42 7.31 5.78
CA TYR A 207 13.49 6.25 5.43
C TYR A 207 13.15 5.40 6.66
N TYR A 208 11.89 4.93 6.70
CA TYR A 208 11.39 4.02 7.74
C TYR A 208 10.57 2.91 7.09
N SER A 209 10.63 1.70 7.66
CA SER A 209 9.80 0.58 7.27
C SER A 209 9.26 -0.14 8.51
N PHE A 210 8.02 -0.67 8.41
CA PHE A 210 7.27 -1.24 9.52
C PHE A 210 6.73 -2.61 9.16
N ASN A 211 6.91 -3.58 10.04
CA ASN A 211 6.43 -4.96 9.85
C ASN A 211 4.99 -5.13 10.36
N ASN A 212 4.04 -4.47 9.71
CA ASN A 212 2.63 -4.41 10.15
C ASN A 212 1.86 -5.74 10.11
N MET A 213 2.40 -6.80 9.49
CA MET A 213 1.74 -8.11 9.42
C MET A 213 2.27 -9.13 10.43
N ARG A 214 3.39 -8.84 11.08
CA ARG A 214 4.01 -9.75 12.04
C ARG A 214 3.30 -9.71 13.41
N LYS A 215 3.41 -10.79 14.18
CA LYS A 215 3.07 -10.81 15.61
C LYS A 215 3.93 -9.81 16.36
N ASP A 216 3.41 -9.26 17.44
CA ASP A 216 4.05 -8.17 18.19
C ASP A 216 5.47 -8.52 18.64
N LYS A 217 5.71 -9.78 19.06
CA LYS A 217 7.04 -10.28 19.43
C LYS A 217 8.08 -10.28 18.30
N TYR A 218 7.67 -10.05 17.05
CA TYR A 218 8.54 -9.97 15.86
C TYR A 218 8.43 -8.65 15.12
N SER A 219 7.66 -7.70 15.67
CA SER A 219 7.42 -6.42 15.03
C SER A 219 8.60 -5.47 15.24
N LEU A 220 9.24 -5.07 14.15
CA LEU A 220 10.39 -4.19 14.13
C LEU A 220 10.12 -2.95 13.31
N ILE A 221 10.81 -1.86 13.66
CA ILE A 221 10.91 -0.64 12.86
C ILE A 221 12.32 -0.57 12.29
N LEU A 222 12.42 -0.51 10.98
CA LEU A 222 13.65 -0.22 10.28
C LEU A 222 13.76 1.29 10.06
N LYS A 223 14.88 1.89 10.43
CA LYS A 223 15.21 3.29 10.20
C LYS A 223 16.51 3.37 9.40
N MET A 224 16.58 4.20 8.37
CA MET A 224 17.77 4.35 7.54
C MET A 224 18.22 5.80 7.50
N ASN A 225 19.52 6.01 7.69
CA ASN A 225 20.20 7.28 7.43
C ASN A 225 21.23 7.14 6.27
N ASN A 226 22.22 8.00 6.18
CA ASN A 226 23.23 7.95 5.10
C ASN A 226 24.33 6.90 5.31
N GLU A 227 24.46 6.35 6.51
CA GLU A 227 25.58 5.46 6.89
C GLU A 227 25.07 4.10 7.33
N TYR A 228 23.90 4.04 7.98
CA TYR A 228 23.41 2.86 8.65
C TYR A 228 21.93 2.60 8.39
N VAL A 229 21.57 1.34 8.47
CA VAL A 229 20.23 0.84 8.69
C VAL A 229 20.15 0.36 10.14
N VAL A 230 19.14 0.81 10.87
CA VAL A 230 18.94 0.45 12.28
C VAL A 230 17.56 -0.20 12.41
N LYS A 231 17.50 -1.39 13.05
CA LYS A 231 16.25 -2.01 13.46
C LYS A 231 16.06 -1.83 14.96
N THR A 232 14.89 -1.37 15.34
CA THR A 232 14.45 -1.21 16.72
C THR A 232 13.18 -2.01 16.98
N PRO A 233 12.93 -2.48 18.21
CA PRO A 233 11.67 -3.17 18.52
C PRO A 233 10.51 -2.18 18.43
N GLN A 234 9.40 -2.59 17.79
CA GLN A 234 8.18 -1.81 17.72
C GLN A 234 7.35 -1.97 19.01
N THR A 235 7.50 -3.09 19.69
CA THR A 235 6.81 -3.42 20.95
C THR A 235 7.82 -3.91 21.97
N ASN A 236 7.43 -3.91 23.25
CA ASN A 236 8.28 -4.47 24.30
C ASN A 236 8.56 -5.97 24.12
N GLU A 237 7.62 -6.71 23.53
CA GLU A 237 7.76 -8.15 23.26
C GLU A 237 8.81 -8.45 22.19
N ALA A 238 9.10 -7.49 21.31
CA ALA A 238 10.08 -7.65 20.24
C ALA A 238 11.55 -7.48 20.68
N PHE A 239 11.83 -7.10 21.93
CA PHE A 239 13.22 -6.98 22.42
C PHE A 239 13.99 -8.31 22.39
N GLU A 240 13.32 -9.42 22.72
CA GLU A 240 13.98 -10.73 22.64
C GLU A 240 14.30 -11.11 21.19
N HIS A 241 13.48 -10.68 20.23
CA HIS A 241 13.77 -10.91 18.81
C HIS A 241 15.01 -10.12 18.36
N ILE A 242 15.19 -8.88 18.79
CA ILE A 242 16.42 -8.09 18.56
C ILE A 242 17.66 -8.84 19.07
N LYS A 243 17.62 -9.36 20.30
CA LYS A 243 18.73 -10.14 20.87
C LYS A 243 19.01 -11.40 20.05
N ASN A 244 17.95 -12.08 19.58
CA ASN A 244 18.11 -13.25 18.73
C ASN A 244 18.79 -12.92 17.39
N ILE A 245 18.42 -11.81 16.75
CA ILE A 245 19.07 -11.35 15.51
C ILE A 245 20.57 -11.09 15.76
N ASN A 246 20.95 -10.39 16.84
CA ASN A 246 22.33 -10.16 17.19
C ASN A 246 23.11 -11.48 17.47
N ASN A 247 22.46 -12.46 18.10
CA ASN A 247 23.03 -13.79 18.31
C ASN A 247 23.23 -14.54 16.98
N ILE A 248 22.30 -14.41 16.03
CA ILE A 248 22.41 -14.99 14.69
C ILE A 248 23.61 -14.36 13.95
N ALA A 249 23.74 -13.04 13.98
CA ALA A 249 24.88 -12.32 13.41
C ALA A 249 26.21 -12.85 13.95
N ASN A 250 26.32 -13.02 15.27
CA ASN A 250 27.52 -13.60 15.90
C ASN A 250 27.81 -15.06 15.46
N LYS A 251 26.77 -15.87 15.25
CA LYS A 251 26.92 -17.23 14.72
C LYS A 251 27.41 -17.20 13.26
N LEU A 252 26.90 -16.29 12.43
CA LEU A 252 27.36 -16.11 11.05
C LEU A 252 28.83 -15.76 10.98
N ILE A 253 29.30 -14.81 11.79
CA ILE A 253 30.72 -14.44 11.88
C ILE A 253 31.57 -15.66 12.28
N LYS A 254 31.12 -16.44 13.27
CA LYS A 254 31.83 -17.67 13.72
C LYS A 254 31.90 -18.73 12.63
N ASN A 255 30.92 -18.81 11.74
CA ASN A 255 30.94 -19.68 10.57
C ASN A 255 31.76 -19.08 9.39
N GLY A 256 32.34 -17.90 9.57
CA GLY A 256 33.24 -17.24 8.60
C GLY A 256 32.48 -16.53 7.47
N PHE A 257 31.24 -16.12 7.68
CA PHE A 257 30.48 -15.28 6.74
C PHE A 257 30.80 -13.80 6.95
N ASN A 258 30.79 -13.04 5.87
CA ASN A 258 30.81 -11.59 5.93
C ASN A 258 29.37 -11.08 6.11
N ILE A 259 29.16 -10.19 7.07
CA ILE A 259 27.85 -9.60 7.37
C ILE A 259 27.91 -8.08 7.43
N ALA A 260 26.77 -7.42 7.19
CA ALA A 260 26.65 -5.96 7.30
C ALA A 260 26.37 -5.50 8.73
N GLU A 261 25.86 -6.37 9.61
CA GLU A 261 25.51 -6.07 10.99
C GLU A 261 26.74 -5.80 11.84
N GLU A 262 26.63 -4.78 12.72
CA GLU A 262 27.59 -4.48 13.78
C GLU A 262 27.06 -5.00 15.11
N GLU A 263 27.95 -5.49 15.97
CA GLU A 263 27.56 -5.97 17.31
C GLU A 263 26.97 -4.85 18.16
N GLN A 264 25.71 -5.04 18.60
CA GLN A 264 24.94 -4.13 19.46
C GLN A 264 24.12 -4.96 20.46
N GLN A 265 23.60 -4.33 21.54
CA GLN A 265 22.80 -5.06 22.54
C GLN A 265 21.27 -4.90 22.31
N ASP A 266 20.81 -3.67 22.16
CA ASP A 266 19.37 -3.35 22.21
C ASP A 266 18.79 -2.97 20.85
N ILE A 267 19.62 -2.92 19.80
CA ILE A 267 19.25 -2.63 18.42
C ILE A 267 20.01 -3.56 17.48
N VAL A 268 19.55 -3.68 16.24
CA VAL A 268 20.35 -4.23 15.14
C VAL A 268 20.82 -3.06 14.30
N LYS A 269 22.13 -2.92 14.11
CA LYS A 269 22.71 -1.85 13.31
C LYS A 269 23.52 -2.47 12.18
N SER A 270 23.23 -2.10 10.94
CA SER A 270 23.90 -2.61 9.76
C SER A 270 24.49 -1.45 8.97
N LYS A 271 25.70 -1.63 8.45
CA LYS A 271 26.31 -0.66 7.53
C LYS A 271 25.52 -0.58 6.23
N LEU A 272 25.38 0.62 5.70
CA LEU A 272 24.81 0.82 4.38
C LEU A 272 25.85 0.39 3.32
N ILE A 273 25.65 -0.77 2.73
CA ILE A 273 26.52 -1.34 1.69
C ILE A 273 26.13 -0.77 0.33
N LYS A 274 27.11 -0.42 -0.49
CA LYS A 274 26.90 0.20 -1.82
C LYS A 274 26.91 -0.81 -2.99
N TYR A 275 27.04 -2.09 -2.70
CA TYR A 275 26.94 -3.12 -3.73
C TYR A 275 25.47 -3.44 -4.01
N PRO A 276 25.13 -3.91 -5.23
CA PRO A 276 23.78 -4.39 -5.53
C PRO A 276 23.45 -5.62 -4.67
N GLN A 277 22.17 -5.83 -4.42
CA GLN A 277 21.70 -7.09 -3.89
C GLN A 277 21.90 -8.20 -4.94
N PHE A 278 22.12 -9.42 -4.51
CA PHE A 278 22.43 -10.51 -5.43
C PHE A 278 21.22 -10.86 -6.33
N ASP A 279 20.00 -10.71 -5.83
CA ASP A 279 18.79 -10.84 -6.67
C ASP A 279 18.73 -9.76 -7.77
N GLU A 280 19.12 -8.51 -7.49
CA GLU A 280 19.20 -7.44 -8.50
C GLU A 280 20.24 -7.77 -9.58
N TYR A 281 21.37 -8.31 -9.18
CA TYR A 281 22.38 -8.81 -10.13
C TYR A 281 21.83 -9.95 -10.99
N LEU A 282 21.12 -10.93 -10.40
CA LEU A 282 20.47 -11.99 -11.15
C LEU A 282 19.41 -11.47 -12.13
N ILE A 283 18.58 -10.49 -11.70
CA ILE A 283 17.56 -9.87 -12.56
C ILE A 283 18.23 -9.22 -13.79
N MET A 284 19.34 -8.52 -13.60
CA MET A 284 20.11 -7.95 -14.73
C MET A 284 20.57 -9.02 -15.73
N LEU A 285 20.96 -10.21 -15.25
CA LEU A 285 21.32 -11.34 -16.11
C LEU A 285 20.09 -11.91 -16.84
N PHE A 286 18.92 -12.00 -16.14
CA PHE A 286 17.66 -12.43 -16.73
C PHE A 286 17.20 -11.48 -17.85
N ASP A 287 17.28 -10.17 -17.65
CA ASP A 287 16.91 -9.15 -18.63
C ASP A 287 17.77 -9.22 -19.91
N ASN A 288 19.01 -9.68 -19.76
CA ASN A 288 19.95 -9.90 -20.87
C ASN A 288 19.91 -11.34 -21.42
N ASN A 289 18.99 -12.20 -20.99
CA ASN A 289 18.85 -13.62 -21.37
C ASN A 289 20.12 -14.46 -21.19
N LYS A 290 20.94 -14.17 -20.17
CA LYS A 290 22.21 -14.81 -19.89
C LYS A 290 22.04 -16.06 -19.04
N THR A 291 21.33 -17.06 -19.53
CA THR A 291 20.90 -18.26 -18.77
C THR A 291 22.08 -19.01 -18.12
N GLU A 292 23.19 -19.21 -18.82
CA GLU A 292 24.36 -19.92 -18.29
C GLU A 292 25.02 -19.12 -17.16
N GLU A 293 25.15 -17.80 -17.30
CA GLU A 293 25.70 -16.93 -16.28
C GLU A 293 24.81 -16.92 -15.00
N ILE A 294 23.48 -17.00 -15.17
CA ILE A 294 22.51 -17.11 -14.06
C ILE A 294 22.80 -18.39 -13.27
N TYR A 295 22.84 -19.53 -13.95
CA TYR A 295 23.11 -20.80 -13.29
C TYR A 295 24.47 -20.80 -12.60
N GLN A 296 25.50 -20.32 -13.26
CA GLN A 296 26.86 -20.24 -12.69
C GLN A 296 26.89 -19.36 -11.44
N SER A 297 26.22 -18.24 -11.47
CA SER A 297 26.16 -17.30 -10.33
C SER A 297 25.45 -17.92 -9.13
N ILE A 298 24.33 -18.58 -9.35
CA ILE A 298 23.58 -19.28 -8.29
C ILE A 298 24.38 -20.47 -7.74
N ASP A 299 25.03 -21.26 -8.63
CA ASP A 299 25.92 -22.37 -8.23
C ASP A 299 27.07 -21.86 -7.33
N ASN A 300 27.71 -20.74 -7.71
CA ASN A 300 28.79 -20.14 -6.92
C ASN A 300 28.32 -19.72 -5.53
N TRP A 301 27.16 -19.05 -5.46
CA TRP A 301 26.56 -18.64 -4.18
C TRP A 301 26.22 -19.85 -3.31
N TYR A 302 25.61 -20.89 -3.87
CA TYR A 302 25.26 -22.10 -3.14
C TYR A 302 26.50 -22.85 -2.66
N ASN A 303 27.52 -23.01 -3.51
CA ASN A 303 28.81 -23.62 -3.14
C ASN A 303 29.53 -22.83 -2.03
N TYR A 304 29.45 -21.50 -2.07
CA TYR A 304 29.99 -20.68 -0.99
C TYR A 304 29.33 -20.98 0.34
N ILE A 305 28.00 -21.07 0.40
CA ILE A 305 27.26 -21.44 1.60
C ILE A 305 27.59 -22.86 2.07
N GLN A 306 27.62 -23.85 1.16
CA GLN A 306 27.96 -25.23 1.49
C GLN A 306 29.37 -25.33 2.10
N THR A 307 30.32 -24.62 1.54
CA THR A 307 31.72 -24.61 2.02
C THR A 307 31.82 -24.10 3.46
N LYS A 308 31.02 -23.09 3.82
CA LYS A 308 31.00 -22.49 5.15
C LYS A 308 30.22 -23.33 6.17
N LEU A 309 29.03 -23.81 5.80
CA LEU A 309 28.15 -24.54 6.70
C LEU A 309 28.49 -26.04 6.85
N LYS A 310 29.23 -26.61 5.89
CA LYS A 310 29.73 -28.00 5.91
C LYS A 310 28.64 -29.03 6.22
N PRO A 311 27.69 -29.24 5.29
CA PRO A 311 26.64 -30.22 5.50
C PRO A 311 27.19 -31.62 5.76
N ASP A 312 26.52 -32.40 6.58
CA ASP A 312 26.84 -33.80 6.83
C ASP A 312 26.52 -34.71 5.60
N GLU A 313 26.79 -36.01 5.71
CA GLU A 313 26.56 -36.98 4.64
C GLU A 313 25.07 -37.08 4.21
N LYS A 314 24.14 -36.64 5.06
CA LYS A 314 22.69 -36.58 4.77
C LYS A 314 22.24 -35.20 4.25
N GLY A 315 23.18 -34.25 4.11
CA GLY A 315 22.89 -32.89 3.65
C GLY A 315 22.34 -31.95 4.72
N PHE A 316 22.48 -32.29 6.03
CA PHE A 316 22.04 -31.41 7.12
C PHE A 316 23.19 -30.51 7.57
N VAL A 317 22.84 -29.27 7.88
CA VAL A 317 23.76 -28.30 8.48
C VAL A 317 23.42 -28.08 9.95
N LYS A 318 24.44 -27.96 10.79
CA LYS A 318 24.26 -27.69 12.22
C LYS A 318 23.60 -26.35 12.45
N ASP A 319 24.09 -25.31 11.77
CA ASP A 319 23.61 -23.94 11.88
C ASP A 319 22.82 -23.58 10.60
N GLY A 320 21.50 -23.53 10.68
CA GLY A 320 20.62 -23.18 9.57
C GLY A 320 20.19 -21.72 9.65
N PHE A 321 20.76 -20.89 8.82
CA PHE A 321 20.38 -19.47 8.66
C PHE A 321 19.32 -19.36 7.58
N LEU A 322 18.07 -19.23 7.99
CA LEU A 322 16.93 -19.39 7.08
C LEU A 322 16.70 -18.18 6.16
N ASP A 323 17.27 -17.04 6.48
CA ASP A 323 17.20 -15.82 5.65
C ASP A 323 18.42 -15.63 4.74
N MET A 324 19.24 -16.67 4.57
CA MET A 324 20.20 -16.70 3.48
C MET A 324 19.45 -16.84 2.15
N VAL A 325 18.91 -15.71 1.67
CA VAL A 325 18.22 -15.58 0.40
C VAL A 325 18.93 -14.55 -0.47
N PHE A 326 18.72 -14.58 -1.77
CA PHE A 326 19.46 -13.73 -2.70
C PHE A 326 19.25 -12.23 -2.43
N GLU A 327 18.03 -11.83 -2.05
CA GLU A 327 17.72 -10.43 -1.70
C GLU A 327 18.39 -9.96 -0.40
N ASN A 328 18.76 -10.87 0.50
CA ASN A 328 19.47 -10.56 1.75
C ASN A 328 20.99 -10.76 1.61
N THR A 329 21.52 -10.67 0.41
CA THR A 329 22.94 -10.84 0.09
C THR A 329 23.39 -9.68 -0.80
N PHE A 330 24.33 -8.85 -0.36
CA PHE A 330 25.03 -7.91 -1.23
C PHE A 330 26.13 -8.65 -1.99
N TYR A 331 26.34 -8.31 -3.25
CA TYR A 331 27.33 -8.95 -4.10
C TYR A 331 28.35 -7.97 -4.67
N ASN A 332 29.60 -8.12 -4.22
CA ASN A 332 30.75 -7.44 -4.83
C ASN A 332 31.28 -8.30 -5.98
N GLN A 333 30.85 -7.99 -7.21
CA GLN A 333 31.22 -8.74 -8.40
C GLN A 333 32.74 -8.71 -8.67
N SER A 334 33.42 -7.60 -8.36
CA SER A 334 34.87 -7.46 -8.64
C SER A 334 35.73 -8.38 -7.79
N GLU A 335 35.30 -8.70 -6.58
CA GLU A 335 36.02 -9.55 -5.64
C GLU A 335 35.35 -10.91 -5.44
N ASN A 336 34.24 -11.15 -6.11
CA ASN A 336 33.37 -12.33 -5.95
C ASN A 336 33.03 -12.57 -4.47
N GLU A 337 32.66 -11.51 -3.76
CA GLU A 337 32.38 -11.51 -2.33
C GLU A 337 30.89 -11.36 -2.06
N TYR A 338 30.39 -12.16 -1.09
CA TYR A 338 29.01 -12.08 -0.61
C TYR A 338 29.00 -11.52 0.81
N ILE A 339 28.13 -10.50 1.05
CA ILE A 339 27.95 -9.87 2.36
C ILE A 339 26.47 -10.05 2.74
N PHE A 340 26.21 -10.83 3.78
CA PHE A 340 24.85 -11.11 4.23
C PHE A 340 24.33 -10.00 5.14
N PHE A 341 23.03 -9.78 5.11
CA PHE A 341 22.33 -8.85 5.98
C PHE A 341 20.90 -9.34 6.23
N ASP A 342 20.19 -8.74 7.16
CA ASP A 342 18.78 -9.03 7.46
C ASP A 342 18.52 -10.49 7.84
N GLN A 343 19.40 -11.09 8.63
CA GLN A 343 19.35 -12.48 9.04
C GLN A 343 18.57 -12.62 10.36
N GLU A 344 17.26 -12.84 10.29
CA GLU A 344 16.36 -12.85 11.45
C GLU A 344 16.00 -14.25 11.94
N TRP A 345 16.09 -15.28 11.07
CA TRP A 345 15.61 -16.62 11.37
C TRP A 345 16.71 -17.66 11.36
N TYR A 346 16.76 -18.42 12.44
CA TYR A 346 17.75 -19.48 12.68
C TYR A 346 17.09 -20.74 13.19
N LYS A 347 17.55 -21.88 12.71
CA LYS A 347 17.16 -23.20 13.21
C LYS A 347 18.34 -24.14 13.16
N GLU A 348 18.52 -24.96 14.21
CA GLU A 348 19.55 -25.99 14.22
C GLU A 348 19.10 -27.22 13.41
N ASN A 349 20.10 -27.89 12.82
CA ASN A 349 19.93 -29.17 12.16
C ASN A 349 18.87 -29.16 11.05
N VAL A 350 19.09 -28.36 10.01
CA VAL A 350 18.18 -28.26 8.86
C VAL A 350 18.85 -28.76 7.58
N PRO A 351 18.08 -29.30 6.60
CA PRO A 351 18.61 -29.62 5.29
C PRO A 351 19.14 -28.36 4.61
N ILE A 352 20.35 -28.39 4.06
CA ILE A 352 20.90 -27.24 3.33
C ILE A 352 20.07 -26.91 2.09
N LYS A 353 19.41 -27.92 1.49
CA LYS A 353 18.45 -27.74 0.41
C LYS A 353 17.25 -26.89 0.79
N PHE A 354 16.85 -26.85 2.09
CA PHE A 354 15.77 -25.98 2.55
C PHE A 354 16.17 -24.49 2.46
N ILE A 355 17.43 -24.17 2.76
CA ILE A 355 17.97 -22.80 2.58
C ILE A 355 17.91 -22.43 1.09
N MET A 356 18.35 -23.33 0.21
CA MET A 356 18.31 -23.10 -1.23
C MET A 356 16.87 -23.01 -1.77
N TYR A 357 15.95 -23.86 -1.28
CA TYR A 357 14.53 -23.78 -1.59
C TYR A 357 13.97 -22.38 -1.28
N ARG A 358 14.25 -21.84 -0.08
CA ARG A 358 13.79 -20.52 0.32
C ARG A 358 14.37 -19.41 -0.57
N ALA A 359 15.66 -19.49 -0.90
CA ALA A 359 16.32 -18.52 -1.77
C ALA A 359 15.67 -18.48 -3.18
N ILE A 360 15.41 -19.64 -3.77
CA ILE A 360 14.73 -19.75 -5.07
C ILE A 360 13.29 -19.26 -4.97
N LYS A 361 12.50 -19.76 -4.00
CA LYS A 361 11.10 -19.35 -3.82
C LYS A 361 10.95 -17.84 -3.67
N ASN A 362 11.82 -17.22 -2.91
CA ASN A 362 11.83 -15.80 -2.65
C ASN A 362 12.13 -15.01 -3.94
N LEU A 363 13.15 -15.40 -4.70
CA LEU A 363 13.48 -14.80 -6.00
C LEU A 363 12.27 -14.77 -6.94
N TYR A 364 11.58 -15.91 -7.10
CA TYR A 364 10.43 -16.02 -8.00
C TYR A 364 9.17 -15.34 -7.47
N ALA A 365 8.98 -15.26 -6.16
CA ALA A 365 7.84 -14.57 -5.55
C ALA A 365 7.93 -13.05 -5.76
N HIS A 366 9.13 -12.48 -5.59
CA HIS A 366 9.34 -11.04 -5.75
C HIS A 366 9.54 -10.60 -7.21
N ASN A 367 9.98 -11.51 -8.07
CA ASN A 367 10.30 -11.20 -9.47
C ASN A 367 9.61 -12.18 -10.43
N PRO A 368 8.28 -12.17 -10.56
CA PRO A 368 7.54 -13.16 -11.34
C PRO A 368 7.88 -13.16 -12.85
N ILE A 369 8.46 -12.07 -13.37
CA ILE A 369 8.87 -11.98 -14.78
C ILE A 369 9.99 -12.98 -15.14
N ILE A 370 10.80 -13.39 -14.16
CA ILE A 370 11.88 -14.38 -14.33
C ILE A 370 11.35 -15.70 -14.89
N LYS A 371 10.10 -16.07 -14.59
CA LYS A 371 9.44 -17.29 -15.10
C LYS A 371 9.41 -17.36 -16.63
N ASN A 372 9.51 -16.22 -17.31
CA ASN A 372 9.52 -16.17 -18.77
C ASN A 372 10.87 -16.63 -19.38
N VAL A 373 11.96 -16.61 -18.60
CA VAL A 373 13.31 -17.01 -19.03
C VAL A 373 13.63 -18.43 -18.52
N ILE A 374 13.47 -18.65 -17.21
CA ILE A 374 13.67 -19.94 -16.56
C ILE A 374 12.45 -20.20 -15.66
N SER A 375 11.78 -21.35 -15.83
CA SER A 375 10.69 -21.71 -14.92
C SER A 375 11.23 -22.03 -13.53
N GLU A 376 10.43 -21.74 -12.50
CA GLU A 376 10.75 -22.03 -11.11
C GLU A 376 11.02 -23.54 -10.89
N GLU A 377 10.24 -24.39 -11.54
CA GLU A 377 10.39 -25.84 -11.51
C GLU A 377 11.77 -26.28 -12.01
N LYS A 378 12.20 -25.78 -13.20
CA LYS A 378 13.54 -26.08 -13.74
C LYS A 378 14.66 -25.62 -12.81
N MET A 379 14.49 -24.49 -12.13
CA MET A 379 15.47 -23.99 -11.18
C MET A 379 15.56 -24.89 -9.95
N LEU A 380 14.43 -25.35 -9.40
CA LEU A 380 14.38 -26.27 -8.26
C LEU A 380 14.92 -27.67 -8.63
N ASP A 381 14.56 -28.19 -9.81
CA ASP A 381 15.04 -29.48 -10.31
C ASP A 381 16.56 -29.55 -10.46
N ARG A 382 17.19 -28.43 -10.85
CA ARG A 382 18.66 -28.34 -10.96
C ARG A 382 19.37 -28.69 -9.65
N TYR A 383 18.75 -28.35 -8.51
CA TYR A 383 19.30 -28.60 -7.17
C TYR A 383 18.65 -29.84 -6.50
N ASP A 384 17.91 -30.64 -7.27
CA ASP A 384 17.18 -31.82 -6.76
C ASP A 384 16.33 -31.44 -5.53
N ILE A 385 15.50 -30.39 -5.68
CA ILE A 385 14.60 -29.85 -4.65
C ILE A 385 13.16 -30.10 -5.08
N LYS A 386 12.40 -30.87 -4.29
CA LYS A 386 10.97 -31.10 -4.50
C LYS A 386 10.15 -30.12 -3.66
N ILE A 387 9.22 -29.41 -4.28
CA ILE A 387 8.38 -28.39 -3.62
C ILE A 387 7.65 -28.98 -2.40
N ASP A 388 7.03 -30.15 -2.54
CA ASP A 388 6.23 -30.77 -1.49
C ASP A 388 7.06 -31.15 -0.24
N GLU A 389 8.38 -31.33 -0.40
CA GLU A 389 9.28 -31.69 0.71
C GLU A 389 9.45 -30.54 1.72
N TYR A 390 9.44 -29.28 1.26
CA TYR A 390 9.75 -28.12 2.08
C TYR A 390 8.57 -27.17 2.29
N LYS A 391 7.49 -27.33 1.52
CA LYS A 391 6.30 -26.48 1.58
C LYS A 391 5.69 -26.40 2.97
N VAL A 392 5.49 -27.55 3.62
CA VAL A 392 4.90 -27.60 4.97
C VAL A 392 5.79 -26.88 6.00
N GLN A 393 7.11 -27.05 5.88
CA GLN A 393 8.07 -26.41 6.78
C GLN A 393 8.08 -24.88 6.61
N GLU A 394 7.96 -24.39 5.38
CA GLU A 394 7.85 -22.96 5.07
C GLU A 394 6.52 -22.39 5.59
N GLU A 395 5.40 -23.09 5.39
CA GLU A 395 4.09 -22.68 5.89
C GLU A 395 4.08 -22.57 7.42
N GLN A 396 4.63 -23.54 8.13
CA GLN A 396 4.77 -23.51 9.59
C GLN A 396 5.60 -22.30 10.08
N MET A 397 6.69 -21.99 9.37
CA MET A 397 7.52 -20.83 9.70
C MET A 397 6.75 -19.52 9.50
N GLN A 398 6.00 -19.40 8.41
CA GLN A 398 5.17 -18.21 8.15
C GLN A 398 4.06 -18.06 9.18
N GLU A 399 3.39 -19.13 9.58
CA GLU A 399 2.35 -19.11 10.63
C GLU A 399 2.90 -18.73 12.01
N GLU A 400 4.16 -19.05 12.30
CA GLU A 400 4.80 -18.62 13.53
C GLU A 400 4.99 -17.08 13.56
N VAL A 401 5.32 -16.47 12.43
CA VAL A 401 5.69 -15.06 12.32
C VAL A 401 4.50 -14.15 12.12
N ILE A 402 3.55 -14.56 11.28
CA ILE A 402 2.44 -13.71 10.84
C ILE A 402 1.31 -13.70 11.86
N ASP A 403 0.75 -12.52 12.12
CA ASP A 403 -0.47 -12.35 12.90
C ASP A 403 -1.69 -12.59 12.00
N ILE A 404 -2.49 -13.60 12.34
CA ILE A 404 -3.67 -14.03 11.56
C ILE A 404 -4.68 -12.89 11.43
N LYS A 405 -4.95 -12.13 12.49
CA LYS A 405 -5.92 -11.02 12.47
C LYS A 405 -5.45 -9.89 11.58
N LYS A 406 -4.15 -9.56 11.63
CA LYS A 406 -3.55 -8.55 10.76
C LYS A 406 -3.60 -9.01 9.29
N ARG A 407 -3.31 -10.29 9.03
CA ARG A 407 -3.41 -10.88 7.68
C ARG A 407 -4.84 -10.84 7.15
N GLU A 408 -5.84 -11.21 7.95
CA GLU A 408 -7.25 -11.15 7.59
C GLU A 408 -7.70 -9.72 7.27
N PHE A 409 -7.26 -8.74 8.07
CA PHE A 409 -7.53 -7.33 7.80
C PHE A 409 -7.04 -6.93 6.40
N TYR A 410 -5.78 -7.24 6.05
CA TYR A 410 -5.25 -6.88 4.72
C TYR A 410 -5.84 -7.72 3.59
N SER A 411 -6.15 -9.00 3.82
CA SER A 411 -6.86 -9.82 2.84
C SER A 411 -8.21 -9.23 2.46
N LYS A 412 -8.95 -8.70 3.42
CA LYS A 412 -10.23 -8.02 3.19
C LYS A 412 -10.06 -6.77 2.30
N GLN A 413 -8.93 -6.05 2.39
CA GLN A 413 -8.67 -4.91 1.50
C GLN A 413 -8.51 -5.34 0.03
N TYR A 414 -7.89 -6.51 -0.20
CA TYR A 414 -7.78 -7.08 -1.56
C TYR A 414 -9.11 -7.59 -2.10
N GLU A 415 -10.03 -8.09 -1.25
CA GLU A 415 -11.38 -8.47 -1.66
C GLU A 415 -12.15 -7.29 -2.26
N TYR A 416 -11.99 -6.09 -1.72
CA TYR A 416 -12.58 -4.88 -2.30
C TYR A 416 -12.05 -4.57 -3.71
N MET A 417 -10.79 -4.89 -3.99
CA MET A 417 -10.22 -4.77 -5.35
C MET A 417 -10.86 -5.76 -6.32
N ILE A 418 -11.03 -7.02 -5.92
CA ILE A 418 -11.62 -8.09 -6.78
C ILE A 418 -13.07 -7.77 -7.11
N LYS A 419 -13.87 -7.34 -6.12
CA LYS A 419 -15.26 -6.91 -6.33
C LYS A 419 -15.41 -5.82 -7.38
N SER A 420 -14.38 -5.00 -7.60
CA SER A 420 -14.43 -3.95 -8.60
C SER A 420 -14.44 -4.49 -10.04
N GLU A 421 -13.80 -5.61 -10.32
CA GLU A 421 -13.87 -6.25 -11.66
C GLU A 421 -15.27 -6.83 -11.93
N GLU A 422 -15.89 -7.43 -10.92
CA GLU A 422 -17.28 -7.89 -11.00
C GLU A 422 -18.23 -6.72 -11.25
N LEU A 423 -18.03 -5.59 -10.56
CA LEU A 423 -18.82 -4.38 -10.78
C LEU A 423 -18.65 -3.80 -12.19
N LYS A 424 -17.45 -3.86 -12.78
CA LYS A 424 -17.24 -3.46 -14.18
C LYS A 424 -18.06 -4.33 -15.14
N GLN A 425 -18.17 -5.63 -14.88
CA GLN A 425 -19.01 -6.51 -15.68
C GLN A 425 -20.50 -6.18 -15.51
N ILE A 426 -20.95 -5.97 -14.27
CA ILE A 426 -22.34 -5.55 -13.96
C ILE A 426 -22.69 -4.23 -14.68
N VAL A 427 -21.79 -3.24 -14.68
CA VAL A 427 -22.01 -1.97 -15.41
C VAL A 427 -22.15 -2.19 -16.92
N LYS A 428 -21.38 -3.12 -17.52
CA LYS A 428 -21.54 -3.49 -18.93
C LYS A 428 -22.90 -4.12 -19.18
N ASP A 429 -23.33 -5.01 -18.30
CA ASP A 429 -24.63 -5.71 -18.41
C ASP A 429 -25.81 -4.73 -18.24
N ILE A 430 -25.72 -3.78 -17.30
CA ILE A 430 -26.71 -2.69 -17.14
C ILE A 430 -26.78 -1.83 -18.41
N LYS A 431 -25.65 -1.45 -19.00
CA LYS A 431 -25.64 -0.67 -20.26
C LYS A 431 -26.30 -1.43 -21.39
N LYS A 432 -26.08 -2.75 -21.50
CA LYS A 432 -26.74 -3.60 -22.48
C LYS A 432 -28.26 -3.67 -22.23
N LEU A 433 -28.67 -3.94 -20.97
CA LEU A 433 -30.09 -3.97 -20.60
C LEU A 433 -30.80 -2.65 -20.85
N ASN A 434 -30.15 -1.52 -20.59
CA ASN A 434 -30.72 -0.20 -20.90
C ASN A 434 -30.94 -0.02 -22.41
N LYS A 435 -30.02 -0.48 -23.26
CA LYS A 435 -30.17 -0.44 -24.71
C LYS A 435 -31.36 -1.32 -25.16
N ASP A 436 -31.42 -2.55 -24.66
CA ASP A 436 -32.50 -3.49 -24.95
C ASP A 436 -33.85 -2.94 -24.47
N ASN A 437 -33.93 -2.26 -23.33
CA ASN A 437 -35.11 -1.57 -22.85
C ASN A 437 -35.58 -0.42 -23.77
N ILE A 438 -34.65 0.38 -24.29
CA ILE A 438 -34.98 1.45 -25.26
C ILE A 438 -35.59 0.86 -26.50
N GLU A 439 -35.01 -0.19 -27.06
CA GLU A 439 -35.56 -0.88 -28.25
C GLU A 439 -36.95 -1.48 -27.97
N LEU A 440 -37.17 -2.04 -26.78
CA LEU A 440 -38.48 -2.55 -26.36
C LEU A 440 -39.53 -1.44 -26.24
N VAL A 441 -39.19 -0.30 -25.65
CA VAL A 441 -40.09 0.87 -25.52
C VAL A 441 -40.47 1.42 -26.90
N GLU A 442 -39.53 1.51 -27.83
CA GLU A 442 -39.78 1.91 -29.21
C GLU A 442 -40.72 0.91 -29.91
N GLY A 443 -40.47 -0.40 -29.72
CA GLY A 443 -41.35 -1.46 -30.23
C GLY A 443 -42.79 -1.38 -29.68
N VAL A 444 -42.95 -1.15 -28.36
CA VAL A 444 -44.26 -0.96 -27.71
C VAL A 444 -44.96 0.27 -28.26
N ASN A 445 -44.27 1.40 -28.40
CA ASN A 445 -44.85 2.62 -28.98
C ASN A 445 -45.30 2.41 -30.42
N PHE A 446 -44.51 1.68 -31.23
CA PHE A 446 -44.90 1.33 -32.59
C PHE A 446 -46.18 0.47 -32.61
N LEU A 447 -46.27 -0.55 -31.77
CA LEU A 447 -47.47 -1.41 -31.66
C LEU A 447 -48.72 -0.63 -31.18
N GLN A 448 -48.55 0.26 -30.20
CA GLN A 448 -49.62 1.13 -29.71
C GLN A 448 -50.15 2.04 -30.83
N ASN A 449 -49.28 2.60 -31.65
CA ASN A 449 -49.72 3.42 -32.79
C ASN A 449 -50.48 2.58 -33.82
N LYS A 450 -49.99 1.36 -34.12
CA LYS A 450 -50.75 0.44 -34.99
C LYS A 450 -52.12 0.04 -34.44
N ILE A 451 -52.23 -0.16 -33.14
CA ILE A 451 -53.52 -0.42 -32.48
C ILE A 451 -54.47 0.78 -32.68
N LYS A 452 -53.99 2.02 -32.43
CA LYS A 452 -54.77 3.23 -32.63
C LYS A 452 -55.23 3.40 -34.08
N GLU A 453 -54.37 3.08 -35.03
CA GLU A 453 -54.76 3.09 -36.48
C GLU A 453 -55.88 2.08 -36.75
N LYS A 454 -55.73 0.85 -36.26
CA LYS A 454 -56.76 -0.19 -36.41
C LYS A 454 -58.07 0.19 -35.72
N ASP A 455 -58.08 0.75 -34.52
CA ASP A 455 -59.26 1.23 -33.82
C ASP A 455 -59.96 2.35 -34.57
N ASN A 456 -59.22 3.25 -35.21
CA ASN A 456 -59.77 4.28 -36.06
C ASN A 456 -60.43 3.70 -37.30
N ILE A 457 -59.86 2.66 -37.91
CA ILE A 457 -60.48 1.95 -39.05
C ILE A 457 -61.74 1.23 -38.58
N ILE A 458 -61.73 0.55 -37.45
CA ILE A 458 -62.89 -0.12 -36.86
C ILE A 458 -64.07 0.89 -36.63
N LYS A 459 -63.71 2.03 -36.00
CA LYS A 459 -64.69 3.09 -35.76
C LYS A 459 -65.32 3.62 -37.07
N LYS A 460 -64.56 3.82 -38.12
CA LYS A 460 -65.06 4.22 -39.44
C LYS A 460 -65.94 3.15 -40.01
N LEU A 461 -65.64 1.90 -40.01
CA LEU A 461 -66.43 0.79 -40.49
C LEU A 461 -67.71 0.62 -39.67
N GLU A 462 -67.70 0.84 -38.37
CA GLU A 462 -68.91 0.85 -37.53
C GLU A 462 -69.86 2.01 -37.87
N GLN A 463 -69.32 3.22 -38.12
CA GLN A 463 -70.11 4.38 -38.56
C GLN A 463 -70.73 4.15 -39.95
N GLU A 464 -69.97 3.55 -40.87
CA GLU A 464 -70.49 3.19 -42.20
C GLU A 464 -71.64 2.14 -42.07
N LYS A 465 -71.46 1.10 -41.27
CA LYS A 465 -72.49 0.11 -41.00
C LYS A 465 -73.72 0.69 -40.32
N LEU A 466 -73.56 1.70 -39.46
CA LEU A 466 -74.64 2.40 -38.81
C LEU A 466 -75.44 3.27 -39.82
N SER A 467 -74.72 4.01 -40.69
CA SER A 467 -75.31 4.81 -41.77
C SER A 467 -76.12 3.95 -42.76
N ASP A 468 -75.51 2.78 -43.13
CA ASP A 468 -76.24 1.81 -44.01
C ASP A 468 -77.46 1.23 -43.35
N LYS A 469 -77.46 0.93 -42.06
CA LYS A 469 -78.62 0.49 -41.30
C LYS A 469 -79.70 1.58 -41.20
N ILE A 470 -79.27 2.81 -40.99
CA ILE A 470 -80.18 3.98 -40.98
C ILE A 470 -80.82 4.18 -42.36
N PHE A 471 -79.97 4.13 -43.40
CA PHE A 471 -80.43 4.28 -44.79
C PHE A 471 -81.42 3.17 -45.20
N LYS A 472 -81.21 1.94 -44.84
CA LYS A 472 -82.07 0.80 -45.02
C LYS A 472 -83.43 0.98 -44.27
N LYS A 473 -83.39 1.48 -43.02
CA LYS A 473 -84.60 1.79 -42.26
C LYS A 473 -85.40 2.96 -42.88
N PHE A 474 -84.74 3.97 -43.40
CA PHE A 474 -85.40 5.06 -44.12
C PHE A 474 -86.08 4.58 -45.43
N LYS A 475 -85.38 3.73 -46.22
CA LYS A 475 -85.97 3.11 -47.43
C LYS A 475 -87.21 2.24 -47.11
N GLN A 476 -87.13 1.48 -46.03
CA GLN A 476 -88.32 0.65 -45.61
C GLN A 476 -89.48 1.47 -45.08
N LYS A 477 -89.22 2.68 -44.51
CA LYS A 477 -90.28 3.57 -44.06
C LYS A 477 -90.98 4.31 -45.22
N ASN A 478 -90.27 4.64 -46.28
CA ASN A 478 -90.78 5.30 -47.46
C ASN A 478 -91.56 4.32 -48.40
N ASN A 479 -91.20 3.03 -48.39
CA ASN A 479 -91.96 2.00 -49.15
C ASN A 479 -93.25 1.49 -48.45
N LYS A 480 -93.53 1.97 -47.21
CA LYS A 480 -94.81 1.67 -46.48
C LYS A 480 -95.78 2.82 -46.50
N LYS A 481 -95.51 3.92 -47.24
CA LYS A 481 -96.37 5.07 -47.39
C LYS A 481 -96.79 5.33 -48.85
N GLY A 482 -96.60 4.36 -49.76
CA GLY A 482 -97.14 4.33 -51.12
C GLY A 482 -98.21 3.29 -51.25
#